data_002c3a8a6b42f784c5246c193217e6b3
#
_entry.id   002c3a8a6b42f784c5246c193217e6b3
#
_cell.length_a   1.000
_cell.length_b   1.000
_cell.length_c   1.000
_cell.angle_alpha   90.00
_cell.angle_beta   90.00
_cell.angle_gamma   90.00
#
_symmetry.space_group_name_H-M   'P 1'
#
loop_
_entity.id
_entity.type
_entity.pdbx_description
1 polymer ?
#
loop_
_entity_poly.entity_id
_entity_poly.type
_entity_poly.pdbx_seq_one_letter_code
_entity_poly.pdbx_strand_id
1 'polypeptide(L)'
;AEGLPLTDLQKSLIRQVDEVGPTWAERAFRHDREAIFPTENWNDLKRMGFLGLCVPKRHGGIGADYRTYMLVASRIGYYCGSTANTFNMHNANALWTADMVDQLDLSPEQRQAHERNRSHHYAQMLAGKIYAQPFSEGSAAAAGKIPFGTLARKVEGGWVLSGRKIFASLSGSADCYGVLCTEDLPDAN
;
A
#
# COMPACT_ATOMS: atom_id res chain seq x y z
N ALA A 1 21.22 -9.99 21.29
CA ALA A 1 20.13 -10.89 20.88
C ALA A 1 20.44 -11.34 19.45
N GLU A 2 20.75 -12.61 19.23
CA GLU A 2 20.87 -13.19 17.90
C GLU A 2 19.50 -13.11 17.23
N GLY A 3 19.44 -12.40 16.09
CA GLY A 3 18.20 -12.28 15.33
C GLY A 3 17.77 -13.64 14.76
N LEU A 4 16.47 -13.86 14.62
CA LEU A 4 15.95 -15.07 13.99
C LEU A 4 16.57 -15.23 12.58
N PRO A 5 17.00 -16.45 12.20
CA PRO A 5 17.59 -16.69 10.90
C PRO A 5 16.61 -16.32 9.77
N LEU A 6 17.15 -15.85 8.63
CA LEU A 6 16.39 -15.53 7.44
C LEU A 6 15.93 -16.81 6.74
N THR A 7 14.68 -16.84 6.30
CA THR A 7 14.17 -17.89 5.40
C THR A 7 14.80 -17.76 4.00
N ASP A 8 14.70 -18.81 3.19
CA ASP A 8 15.22 -18.77 1.83
C ASP A 8 14.48 -17.76 0.95
N LEU A 9 13.17 -17.59 1.17
CA LEU A 9 12.39 -16.53 0.52
C LEU A 9 12.95 -15.14 0.88
N GLN A 10 13.18 -14.87 2.17
CA GLN A 10 13.72 -13.58 2.63
C GLN A 10 15.10 -13.29 2.03
N LYS A 11 16.00 -14.30 2.04
CA LYS A 11 17.33 -14.19 1.41
C LYS A 11 17.22 -13.90 -0.09
N SER A 12 16.29 -14.56 -0.78
CA SER A 12 16.07 -14.36 -2.23
C SER A 12 15.56 -12.97 -2.53
N LEU A 13 14.58 -12.46 -1.79
CA LEU A 13 14.03 -11.12 -1.98
C LEU A 13 15.07 -10.03 -1.69
N ILE A 14 15.84 -10.17 -0.62
CA ILE A 14 16.92 -9.23 -0.27
C ILE A 14 17.97 -9.20 -1.40
N ARG A 15 18.38 -10.36 -1.91
CA ARG A 15 19.35 -10.44 -3.02
C ARG A 15 18.83 -9.75 -4.28
N GLN A 16 17.55 -9.91 -4.64
CA GLN A 16 16.97 -9.19 -5.77
C GLN A 16 17.04 -7.66 -5.59
N VAL A 17 16.81 -7.16 -4.37
CA VAL A 17 16.99 -5.73 -4.07
C VAL A 17 18.47 -5.34 -4.21
N ASP A 18 19.41 -6.18 -3.76
CA ASP A 18 20.84 -5.90 -3.84
C ASP A 18 21.39 -5.87 -5.27
N GLU A 19 20.78 -6.62 -6.18
CA GLU A 19 21.15 -6.64 -7.60
C GLU A 19 20.82 -5.30 -8.29
N VAL A 20 19.72 -4.63 -7.93
CA VAL A 20 19.30 -3.36 -8.55
C VAL A 20 19.57 -2.13 -7.69
N GLY A 21 19.75 -2.32 -6.39
CA GLY A 21 19.90 -1.26 -5.39
C GLY A 21 21.00 -0.24 -5.68
N PRO A 22 22.22 -0.64 -6.13
CA PRO A 22 23.25 0.32 -6.50
C PRO A 22 22.78 1.35 -7.54
N THR A 23 22.03 0.92 -8.54
CA THR A 23 21.44 1.82 -9.55
C THR A 23 20.43 2.78 -8.93
N TRP A 24 19.66 2.35 -7.92
CA TRP A 24 18.76 3.24 -7.19
C TRP A 24 19.51 4.30 -6.38
N ALA A 25 20.61 3.92 -5.74
CA ALA A 25 21.48 4.84 -5.01
C ALA A 25 22.09 5.91 -5.93
N GLU A 26 22.53 5.55 -7.12
CA GLU A 26 23.04 6.49 -8.12
C GLU A 26 21.98 7.51 -8.54
N ARG A 27 20.72 7.11 -8.68
CA ARG A 27 19.61 7.99 -9.07
C ARG A 27 19.08 8.83 -7.92
N ALA A 28 19.27 8.41 -6.65
CA ALA A 28 18.66 9.01 -5.48
C ALA A 28 18.97 10.50 -5.35
N PHE A 29 20.23 10.91 -5.55
CA PHE A 29 20.65 12.31 -5.48
C PHE A 29 19.94 13.19 -6.52
N ARG A 30 19.76 12.69 -7.76
CA ARG A 30 19.04 13.41 -8.81
C ARG A 30 17.57 13.57 -8.43
N HIS A 31 16.92 12.50 -7.99
CA HIS A 31 15.50 12.53 -7.60
C HIS A 31 15.24 13.52 -6.46
N ASP A 32 16.14 13.56 -5.46
CA ASP A 32 16.04 14.49 -4.34
C ASP A 32 16.25 15.95 -4.79
N ARG A 33 17.34 16.23 -5.50
CA ARG A 33 17.69 17.60 -5.94
C ARG A 33 16.62 18.19 -6.88
N GLU A 34 16.04 17.38 -7.76
CA GLU A 34 15.07 17.81 -8.76
C GLU A 34 13.63 17.68 -8.25
N ALA A 35 13.42 17.18 -7.03
CA ALA A 35 12.12 16.93 -6.40
C ALA A 35 11.17 16.11 -7.32
N ILE A 36 11.71 15.08 -7.98
CA ILE A 36 10.96 14.23 -8.91
C ILE A 36 10.69 12.86 -8.32
N PHE A 37 9.57 12.27 -8.71
CA PHE A 37 9.20 10.92 -8.31
C PHE A 37 10.16 9.89 -8.91
N PRO A 38 10.62 8.86 -8.14
CA PRO A 38 11.58 7.86 -8.60
C PRO A 38 10.94 6.81 -9.54
N THR A 39 10.40 7.25 -10.66
CA THR A 39 9.64 6.43 -11.63
C THR A 39 10.44 5.22 -12.11
N GLU A 40 11.74 5.40 -12.36
CA GLU A 40 12.60 4.32 -12.82
C GLU A 40 12.72 3.20 -11.77
N ASN A 41 12.83 3.56 -10.48
CA ASN A 41 12.89 2.59 -9.38
C ASN A 41 11.55 1.85 -9.23
N TRP A 42 10.43 2.53 -9.43
CA TRP A 42 9.12 1.91 -9.44
C TRP A 42 8.90 0.95 -10.62
N ASN A 43 9.47 1.26 -11.79
CA ASN A 43 9.50 0.35 -12.92
C ASN A 43 10.34 -0.90 -12.62
N ASP A 44 11.45 -0.75 -11.88
CA ASP A 44 12.25 -1.88 -11.41
C ASP A 44 11.43 -2.76 -10.44
N LEU A 45 10.81 -2.17 -9.42
CA LEU A 45 9.92 -2.87 -8.48
C LEU A 45 8.79 -3.64 -9.18
N LYS A 46 8.21 -3.04 -10.23
CA LYS A 46 7.19 -3.67 -11.06
C LYS A 46 7.74 -4.90 -11.79
N ARG A 47 8.90 -4.78 -12.44
CA ARG A 47 9.55 -5.91 -13.14
C ARG A 47 9.93 -7.04 -12.20
N MET A 48 10.29 -6.72 -10.95
CA MET A 48 10.59 -7.71 -9.91
C MET A 48 9.33 -8.38 -9.33
N GLY A 49 8.13 -7.94 -9.69
CA GLY A 49 6.87 -8.41 -9.12
C GLY A 49 6.59 -7.91 -7.70
N PHE A 50 7.33 -6.92 -7.22
CA PHE A 50 7.29 -6.45 -5.83
C PHE A 50 6.03 -5.63 -5.51
N LEU A 51 5.27 -5.19 -6.54
CA LEU A 51 3.95 -4.62 -6.30
C LEU A 51 2.96 -5.64 -5.71
N GLY A 52 3.20 -6.92 -5.93
CA GLY A 52 2.48 -8.03 -5.31
C GLY A 52 3.17 -8.63 -4.07
N LEU A 53 4.14 -7.93 -3.45
CA LEU A 53 4.94 -8.48 -2.34
C LEU A 53 4.05 -9.00 -1.20
N CYS A 54 3.12 -8.19 -0.72
CA CYS A 54 2.23 -8.51 0.39
C CYS A 54 0.89 -9.13 -0.05
N VAL A 55 0.62 -9.23 -1.34
CA VAL A 55 -0.56 -9.93 -1.86
C VAL A 55 -0.45 -11.41 -1.51
N PRO A 56 -1.46 -12.03 -0.87
CA PRO A 56 -1.40 -13.44 -0.47
C PRO A 56 -1.20 -14.39 -1.65
N LYS A 57 -0.48 -15.51 -1.41
CA LYS A 57 -0.21 -16.52 -2.45
C LYS A 57 -1.46 -17.08 -3.11
N ARG A 58 -2.56 -17.23 -2.36
CA ARG A 58 -3.86 -17.70 -2.90
C ARG A 58 -4.44 -16.73 -3.96
N HIS A 59 -3.99 -15.48 -3.99
CA HIS A 59 -4.36 -14.48 -4.99
C HIS A 59 -3.25 -14.25 -6.04
N GLY A 60 -2.18 -15.03 -6.03
CA GLY A 60 -1.09 -14.96 -7.02
C GLY A 60 0.08 -14.05 -6.63
N GLY A 61 0.08 -13.48 -5.43
CA GLY A 61 1.18 -12.66 -4.92
C GLY A 61 2.33 -13.45 -4.31
N ILE A 62 3.35 -12.74 -3.83
CA ILE A 62 4.50 -13.34 -3.14
C ILE A 62 4.10 -13.84 -1.75
N GLY A 63 3.11 -13.21 -1.10
CA GLY A 63 2.61 -13.59 0.21
C GLY A 63 3.61 -13.33 1.32
N ALA A 64 4.33 -12.21 1.23
CA ALA A 64 5.24 -11.78 2.29
C ALA A 64 4.46 -11.45 3.55
N ASP A 65 4.87 -12.03 4.67
CA ASP A 65 4.43 -11.62 5.99
C ASP A 65 5.02 -10.25 6.37
N TYR A 66 4.55 -9.70 7.49
CA TYR A 66 5.01 -8.37 7.94
C TYR A 66 6.52 -8.32 8.17
N ARG A 67 7.13 -9.38 8.72
CA ARG A 67 8.58 -9.44 8.92
C ARG A 67 9.33 -9.42 7.58
N THR A 68 8.89 -10.20 6.63
CA THR A 68 9.49 -10.26 5.28
C THR A 68 9.37 -8.93 4.56
N TYR A 69 8.18 -8.31 4.61
CA TYR A 69 7.96 -6.97 4.09
C TYR A 69 8.91 -5.94 4.71
N MET A 70 9.06 -5.91 6.04
CA MET A 70 9.95 -4.96 6.71
C MET A 70 11.43 -5.15 6.34
N LEU A 71 11.88 -6.40 6.16
CA LEU A 71 13.23 -6.70 5.70
C LEU A 71 13.48 -6.16 4.28
N VAL A 72 12.54 -6.38 3.37
CA VAL A 72 12.60 -5.88 1.99
C VAL A 72 12.57 -4.34 1.97
N ALA A 73 11.62 -3.73 2.68
CA ALA A 73 11.48 -2.26 2.75
C ALA A 73 12.73 -1.60 3.34
N SER A 74 13.31 -2.18 4.40
CA SER A 74 14.57 -1.73 4.99
C SER A 74 15.73 -1.83 3.99
N ARG A 75 15.78 -2.91 3.21
CA ARG A 75 16.84 -3.09 2.23
C ARG A 75 16.70 -2.12 1.05
N ILE A 76 15.48 -1.84 0.60
CA ILE A 76 15.19 -0.76 -0.38
C ILE A 76 15.66 0.59 0.17
N GLY A 77 15.33 0.89 1.45
CA GLY A 77 15.69 2.13 2.13
C GLY A 77 17.19 2.36 2.25
N TYR A 78 17.97 1.31 2.36
CA TYR A 78 19.43 1.39 2.35
C TYR A 78 19.98 2.03 1.06
N TYR A 79 19.32 1.79 -0.08
CA TYR A 79 19.71 2.34 -1.37
C TYR A 79 18.97 3.63 -1.74
N CYS A 80 17.66 3.73 -1.41
CA CYS A 80 16.85 4.89 -1.73
C CYS A 80 15.67 5.04 -0.76
N GLY A 81 15.79 5.99 0.18
CA GLY A 81 14.78 6.24 1.23
C GLY A 81 13.43 6.67 0.67
N SER A 82 13.40 7.50 -0.38
CA SER A 82 12.14 7.95 -1.00
C SER A 82 11.39 6.80 -1.70
N THR A 83 12.12 5.89 -2.36
CA THR A 83 11.53 4.67 -2.93
C THR A 83 10.95 3.79 -1.84
N ALA A 84 11.67 3.55 -0.73
CA ALA A 84 11.18 2.73 0.37
C ALA A 84 9.95 3.34 1.04
N ASN A 85 9.95 4.65 1.29
CA ASN A 85 8.82 5.34 1.92
C ASN A 85 7.55 5.24 1.07
N THR A 86 7.65 5.45 -0.23
CA THR A 86 6.51 5.34 -1.14
C THR A 86 6.07 3.88 -1.34
N PHE A 87 7.02 2.93 -1.36
CA PHE A 87 6.76 1.49 -1.40
C PHE A 87 5.98 1.01 -0.17
N ASN A 88 6.24 1.60 1.01
CA ASN A 88 5.47 1.32 2.23
C ASN A 88 3.98 1.66 2.06
N MET A 89 3.66 2.80 1.45
CA MET A 89 2.27 3.21 1.23
C MET A 89 1.51 2.25 0.31
N HIS A 90 2.17 1.76 -0.73
CA HIS A 90 1.59 0.76 -1.63
C HIS A 90 1.30 -0.57 -0.90
N ASN A 91 2.27 -1.09 -0.16
CA ASN A 91 2.10 -2.37 0.55
C ASN A 91 1.14 -2.28 1.74
N ALA A 92 0.99 -1.11 2.37
CA ALA A 92 -0.01 -0.90 3.42
C ALA A 92 -1.43 -1.23 2.92
N ASN A 93 -1.77 -0.91 1.68
CA ASN A 93 -3.05 -1.30 1.07
C ASN A 93 -3.25 -2.81 1.06
N ALA A 94 -2.24 -3.59 0.66
CA ALA A 94 -2.34 -5.05 0.63
C ALA A 94 -2.48 -5.64 2.04
N LEU A 95 -1.67 -5.17 3.01
CA LEU A 95 -1.66 -5.66 4.38
C LEU A 95 -2.99 -5.38 5.09
N TRP A 96 -3.53 -4.18 4.96
CA TRP A 96 -4.79 -3.82 5.59
C TRP A 96 -5.97 -4.58 4.98
N THR A 97 -5.99 -4.73 3.66
CA THR A 97 -7.05 -5.51 2.99
C THR A 97 -6.97 -7.00 3.35
N ALA A 98 -5.75 -7.52 3.61
CA ALA A 98 -5.57 -8.93 3.96
C ALA A 98 -6.03 -9.24 5.39
N ASP A 99 -5.61 -8.43 6.37
CA ASP A 99 -5.67 -8.82 7.78
C ASP A 99 -6.81 -8.15 8.56
N MET A 100 -7.05 -6.86 8.30
CA MET A 100 -7.95 -6.09 9.16
C MET A 100 -9.42 -6.55 9.03
N VAL A 101 -9.86 -6.82 7.81
CA VAL A 101 -11.27 -7.18 7.55
C VAL A 101 -11.56 -8.64 7.92
N ASP A 102 -10.56 -9.54 7.84
CA ASP A 102 -10.72 -10.94 8.23
C ASP A 102 -11.01 -11.12 9.73
N GLN A 103 -10.69 -10.12 10.54
CA GLN A 103 -10.95 -10.10 11.98
C GLN A 103 -12.33 -9.52 12.36
N LEU A 104 -13.07 -8.98 11.39
CA LEU A 104 -14.41 -8.43 11.64
C LEU A 104 -15.46 -9.54 11.65
N ASP A 105 -16.46 -9.37 12.51
CA ASP A 105 -17.66 -10.23 12.50
C ASP A 105 -18.60 -9.78 11.37
N LEU A 106 -18.43 -10.40 10.22
CA LEU A 106 -19.18 -10.11 8.99
C LEU A 106 -20.21 -11.20 8.71
N SER A 107 -21.41 -10.82 8.22
CA SER A 107 -22.34 -11.79 7.66
C SER A 107 -21.71 -12.53 6.46
N PRO A 108 -22.24 -13.72 6.07
CA PRO A 108 -21.77 -14.44 4.90
C PRO A 108 -21.80 -13.59 3.62
N GLU A 109 -22.84 -12.77 3.43
CA GLU A 109 -23.01 -11.89 2.27
C GLU A 109 -21.97 -10.77 2.27
N GLN A 110 -21.72 -10.13 3.43
CA GLN A 110 -20.72 -9.10 3.60
C GLN A 110 -19.32 -9.66 3.35
N ARG A 111 -19.02 -10.85 3.88
CA ARG A 111 -17.74 -11.55 3.65
C ARG A 111 -17.53 -11.86 2.18
N GLN A 112 -18.56 -12.36 1.49
CA GLN A 112 -18.48 -12.64 0.05
C GLN A 112 -18.27 -11.35 -0.78
N ALA A 113 -18.97 -10.27 -0.44
CA ALA A 113 -18.80 -8.98 -1.11
C ALA A 113 -17.38 -8.43 -0.90
N HIS A 114 -16.86 -8.51 0.34
CA HIS A 114 -15.51 -8.12 0.66
C HIS A 114 -14.48 -8.95 -0.12
N GLU A 115 -14.64 -10.28 -0.20
CA GLU A 115 -13.70 -11.15 -0.93
C GLU A 115 -13.68 -10.84 -2.42
N ARG A 116 -14.82 -10.51 -3.05
CA ARG A 116 -14.84 -10.04 -4.44
C ARG A 116 -14.04 -8.75 -4.62
N ASN A 117 -14.25 -7.77 -3.73
CA ASN A 117 -13.55 -6.48 -3.77
C ASN A 117 -12.05 -6.66 -3.54
N ARG A 118 -11.67 -7.48 -2.56
CA ARG A 118 -10.28 -7.82 -2.24
C ARG A 118 -9.58 -8.50 -3.43
N SER A 119 -10.23 -9.48 -4.05
CA SER A 119 -9.70 -10.17 -5.22
C SER A 119 -9.46 -9.22 -6.39
N HIS A 120 -10.39 -8.30 -6.65
CA HIS A 120 -10.23 -7.26 -7.67
C HIS A 120 -9.05 -6.34 -7.33
N HIS A 121 -8.96 -5.86 -6.08
CA HIS A 121 -7.87 -5.01 -5.60
C HIS A 121 -6.50 -5.68 -5.80
N TYR A 122 -6.35 -6.93 -5.38
CA TYR A 122 -5.10 -7.66 -5.57
C TYR A 122 -4.75 -7.91 -7.03
N ALA A 123 -5.75 -8.20 -7.87
CA ALA A 123 -5.54 -8.34 -9.31
C ALA A 123 -5.00 -7.05 -9.94
N GLN A 124 -5.48 -5.88 -9.52
CA GLN A 124 -4.94 -4.59 -9.98
C GLN A 124 -3.49 -4.38 -9.53
N MET A 125 -3.14 -4.71 -8.28
CA MET A 125 -1.75 -4.63 -7.79
C MET A 125 -0.83 -5.54 -8.59
N LEU A 126 -1.24 -6.79 -8.86
CA LEU A 126 -0.49 -7.75 -9.65
C LEU A 126 -0.36 -7.33 -11.12
N ALA A 127 -1.36 -6.63 -11.67
CA ALA A 127 -1.28 -5.99 -12.98
C ALA A 127 -0.36 -4.77 -13.02
N GLY A 128 0.24 -4.41 -11.88
CA GLY A 128 1.22 -3.34 -11.75
C GLY A 128 0.62 -1.96 -11.51
N LYS A 129 -0.61 -1.89 -10.98
CA LYS A 129 -1.20 -0.64 -10.51
C LYS A 129 -0.61 -0.20 -9.19
N ILE A 130 -0.24 1.07 -9.09
CA ILE A 130 0.32 1.69 -7.88
C ILE A 130 -0.83 2.22 -7.03
N TYR A 131 -0.83 1.87 -5.75
CA TYR A 131 -1.83 2.29 -4.78
C TYR A 131 -1.25 3.29 -3.79
N ALA A 132 -1.90 4.46 -3.66
CA ALA A 132 -1.70 5.39 -2.56
C ALA A 132 -2.74 5.16 -1.46
N GLN A 133 -2.40 5.56 -0.23
CA GLN A 133 -3.32 5.48 0.90
C GLN A 133 -3.36 6.79 1.67
N PRO A 134 -4.11 7.79 1.20
CA PRO A 134 -4.32 9.02 1.94
C PRO A 134 -5.16 8.75 3.19
N PHE A 135 -4.50 8.82 4.35
CA PHE A 135 -5.07 8.51 5.66
C PHE A 135 -5.36 9.77 6.47
N SER A 136 -4.34 10.61 6.67
CA SER A 136 -4.35 11.70 7.61
C SER A 136 -5.18 12.93 7.15
N GLU A 137 -5.79 13.64 8.11
CA GLU A 137 -6.63 14.83 7.87
C GLU A 137 -6.22 16.05 8.69
N GLY A 138 -5.11 16.00 9.43
CA GLY A 138 -4.73 17.06 10.35
C GLY A 138 -5.61 17.16 11.60
N SER A 139 -6.43 16.14 11.87
CA SER A 139 -7.29 16.01 13.04
C SER A 139 -6.99 14.72 13.82
N ALA A 140 -7.71 14.49 14.92
CA ALA A 140 -7.58 13.27 15.72
C ALA A 140 -8.21 12.01 15.07
N ALA A 141 -8.76 12.11 13.86
CA ALA A 141 -9.40 11.00 13.15
C ALA A 141 -8.41 9.85 12.87
N ALA A 142 -7.18 10.18 12.46
CA ALA A 142 -6.14 9.18 12.23
C ALA A 142 -5.74 8.38 13.49
N ALA A 143 -6.02 8.91 14.68
CA ALA A 143 -5.81 8.22 15.96
C ALA A 143 -7.06 7.44 16.43
N GLY A 144 -8.10 7.35 15.60
CA GLY A 144 -9.35 6.66 15.95
C GLY A 144 -10.20 7.35 17.03
N LYS A 145 -9.90 8.60 17.35
CA LYS A 145 -10.60 9.35 18.42
C LYS A 145 -11.89 10.03 17.95
N ILE A 146 -11.98 10.34 16.68
CA ILE A 146 -13.15 10.95 16.03
C ILE A 146 -13.31 10.34 14.63
N PRO A 147 -14.52 10.38 14.03
CA PRO A 147 -14.73 9.98 12.64
C PRO A 147 -13.89 10.82 11.66
N PHE A 148 -13.61 10.27 10.47
CA PHE A 148 -12.97 11.03 9.40
C PHE A 148 -13.88 12.15 8.91
N GLY A 149 -13.31 13.34 8.72
CA GLY A 149 -14.01 14.49 8.14
C GLY A 149 -14.20 14.36 6.63
N THR A 150 -13.43 13.48 5.95
CA THR A 150 -13.71 13.11 4.56
C THR A 150 -14.95 12.23 4.54
N LEU A 151 -15.97 12.67 3.78
CA LEU A 151 -17.26 12.00 3.67
C LEU A 151 -17.37 11.22 2.36
N ALA A 152 -18.06 10.09 2.40
CA ALA A 152 -18.41 9.28 1.25
C ALA A 152 -19.94 9.20 1.12
N ARG A 153 -20.49 9.85 0.11
CA ARG A 153 -21.93 9.82 -0.18
C ARG A 153 -22.22 8.87 -1.33
N LYS A 154 -23.11 7.92 -1.10
CA LYS A 154 -23.54 6.97 -2.13
C LYS A 154 -24.36 7.68 -3.20
N VAL A 155 -24.06 7.37 -4.47
CA VAL A 155 -24.76 7.88 -5.65
C VAL A 155 -25.01 6.72 -6.63
N GLU A 156 -25.81 6.96 -7.67
CA GLU A 156 -25.96 5.99 -8.74
C GLU A 156 -24.60 5.72 -9.40
N GLY A 157 -24.22 4.46 -9.52
CA GLY A 157 -22.96 4.03 -10.13
C GLY A 157 -21.70 4.13 -9.25
N GLY A 158 -21.83 4.60 -7.98
CA GLY A 158 -20.64 4.69 -7.11
C GLY A 158 -20.77 5.57 -5.88
N TRP A 159 -19.71 6.31 -5.59
CA TRP A 159 -19.59 7.16 -4.41
C TRP A 159 -18.97 8.51 -4.77
N VAL A 160 -19.45 9.56 -4.15
CA VAL A 160 -18.83 10.90 -4.16
C VAL A 160 -18.09 11.09 -2.86
N LEU A 161 -16.76 11.31 -2.97
CA LEU A 161 -15.91 11.61 -1.82
C LEU A 161 -15.69 13.12 -1.73
N SER A 162 -15.86 13.69 -0.53
CA SER A 162 -15.65 15.10 -0.24
C SER A 162 -14.85 15.26 1.05
N GLY A 163 -13.71 15.96 0.99
CA GLY A 163 -12.85 16.18 2.14
C GLY A 163 -11.42 16.55 1.73
N ARG A 164 -10.55 16.59 2.74
CA ARG A 164 -9.14 16.93 2.54
C ARG A 164 -8.24 15.96 3.30
N LYS A 165 -7.32 15.34 2.57
CA LYS A 165 -6.26 14.50 3.14
C LYS A 165 -4.92 15.21 3.07
N ILE A 166 -4.04 14.89 4.02
CA ILE A 166 -2.66 15.37 4.08
C ILE A 166 -1.69 14.18 4.14
N PHE A 167 -0.42 14.40 3.84
CA PHE A 167 0.60 13.34 3.77
C PHE A 167 0.23 12.18 2.86
N ALA A 168 -0.41 12.49 1.72
CA ALA A 168 -0.81 11.51 0.74
C ALA A 168 0.37 11.10 -0.16
N SER A 169 1.29 10.30 0.40
CA SER A 169 2.42 9.75 -0.37
C SER A 169 1.92 9.03 -1.61
N LEU A 170 2.67 9.13 -2.73
CA LEU A 170 2.29 8.66 -4.07
C LEU A 170 1.25 9.53 -4.80
N SER A 171 0.74 10.62 -4.22
CA SER A 171 -0.15 11.54 -4.95
C SER A 171 0.48 12.02 -6.25
N GLY A 172 -0.28 11.97 -7.35
CA GLY A 172 0.18 12.30 -8.68
C GLY A 172 0.92 11.18 -9.42
N SER A 173 1.30 10.09 -8.72
CA SER A 173 1.99 8.94 -9.32
C SER A 173 1.24 7.62 -9.13
N ALA A 174 0.23 7.57 -8.26
CA ALA A 174 -0.59 6.40 -8.05
C ALA A 174 -1.69 6.27 -9.12
N ASP A 175 -2.00 5.03 -9.49
CA ASP A 175 -3.15 4.69 -10.32
C ASP A 175 -4.45 4.65 -9.53
N CYS A 176 -4.36 4.27 -8.24
CA CYS A 176 -5.50 4.06 -7.36
C CYS A 176 -5.25 4.66 -5.98
N TYR A 177 -6.34 5.02 -5.29
CA TYR A 177 -6.29 5.60 -3.95
C TYR A 177 -7.22 4.83 -2.99
N GLY A 178 -6.65 4.26 -1.93
CA GLY A 178 -7.39 3.71 -0.80
C GLY A 178 -7.74 4.84 0.19
N VAL A 179 -8.92 5.41 0.09
CA VAL A 179 -9.32 6.57 0.91
C VAL A 179 -10.13 6.12 2.10
N LEU A 180 -9.64 6.40 3.32
CA LEU A 180 -10.43 6.23 4.53
C LEU A 180 -11.36 7.43 4.72
N CYS A 181 -12.64 7.16 4.89
CA CYS A 181 -13.69 8.17 4.98
C CYS A 181 -14.83 7.68 5.89
N THR A 182 -15.71 8.59 6.27
CA THR A 182 -16.96 8.30 6.96
C THR A 182 -18.10 8.25 5.94
N GLU A 183 -18.98 7.27 6.03
CA GLU A 183 -20.17 7.24 5.19
C GLU A 183 -21.13 8.39 5.60
N ASP A 184 -21.48 9.21 4.62
CA ASP A 184 -22.46 10.29 4.76
C ASP A 184 -23.86 9.69 4.63
N LEU A 185 -24.38 9.19 5.75
CA LEU A 185 -25.73 8.66 5.83
C LEU A 185 -26.71 9.83 5.90
N PRO A 186 -27.83 9.83 5.14
CA PRO A 186 -28.88 10.80 5.35
C PRO A 186 -29.38 10.65 6.79
N ASP A 187 -29.59 11.79 7.47
CA ASP A 187 -30.12 11.80 8.83
C ASP A 187 -31.32 10.87 8.91
N ALA A 188 -31.27 9.91 9.84
CA ALA A 188 -32.42 9.08 10.16
C ALA A 188 -33.45 9.97 10.88
N ASN A 189 -34.38 10.53 10.10
CA ASN A 189 -35.54 11.24 10.63
C ASN A 189 -36.50 10.26 11.29
#